data_c01d46ab4442d5a12f67d9124dd41661
#
_entry.id   c01d46ab4442d5a12f67d9124dd41661
#
_cell.length_a   1.000
_cell.length_b   1.000
_cell.length_c   1.000
_cell.angle_alpha   90.00
_cell.angle_beta   90.00
_cell.angle_gamma   90.00
#
_symmetry.space_group_name_H-M   'P 1'
#
loop_
_entity.id
_entity.type
_entity.pdbx_description
1 polymer ?
#
loop_
_entity_poly.entity_id
_entity_poly.type
_entity_poly.pdbx_seq_one_letter_code
_entity_poly.pdbx_strand_id
1 'polypeptide(L)'
;MISSAGLNHVRFVFYWEAYERDPEAFMKEIESVANAADKYGLKIIYDNHQWHTSSWFEIRGSGFPWSLFQDNSKYTRGSGGNTHDKAAQVFWGNWWNRSVKDNQGKDGWESMAEFLREIVLTVDNHSSTLGYEILSEPHVQNKGQWSKIGKFNSFITTELRNITSKTIVYSMNVPVDLNSPIEISPKNLAKMAPSNKENTAFKVSVYAVPDGDGYQQKRFDMFLKTRDRTGVPLYIGEWNNVVRTKEGGIDKLNPHLSELTKTDAKQILGALKKAAVWGTAFWRWDFQHVDTPSFNLVSDKNGKLMPTKYLG
;
A
#
# COMPACT_ATOMS: atom_id res chain seq x y z
N MET A 1 -20.92 -2.18 10.94
CA MET A 1 -19.91 -1.81 11.96
C MET A 1 -18.98 -0.70 11.44
N ILE A 2 -18.27 -0.86 10.30
CA ILE A 2 -17.36 0.19 9.76
C ILE A 2 -18.08 1.52 9.59
N SER A 3 -19.19 1.55 8.85
CA SER A 3 -19.99 2.76 8.63
C SER A 3 -20.57 3.32 9.94
N SER A 4 -21.05 2.46 10.85
CA SER A 4 -21.58 2.90 12.16
C SER A 4 -20.50 3.43 13.11
N ALA A 5 -19.23 3.14 12.85
CA ALA A 5 -18.09 3.75 13.54
C ALA A 5 -17.72 5.15 12.99
N GLY A 6 -18.48 5.67 12.03
CA GLY A 6 -18.23 6.98 11.42
C GLY A 6 -17.15 6.99 10.33
N LEU A 7 -16.68 5.81 9.93
CA LEU A 7 -15.72 5.67 8.83
C LEU A 7 -16.47 5.72 7.49
N ASN A 8 -15.93 6.42 6.51
CA ASN A 8 -16.59 6.68 5.23
C ASN A 8 -15.96 5.93 4.04
N HIS A 9 -14.77 5.39 4.20
CA HIS A 9 -14.13 4.59 3.17
C HIS A 9 -13.27 3.47 3.76
N VAL A 10 -12.99 2.50 2.91
CA VAL A 10 -12.11 1.36 3.18
C VAL A 10 -11.03 1.33 2.10
N ARG A 11 -9.79 1.17 2.49
CA ARG A 11 -8.72 0.73 1.61
C ARG A 11 -8.70 -0.79 1.69
N PHE A 12 -9.26 -1.43 0.67
CA PHE A 12 -9.44 -2.88 0.63
C PHE A 12 -8.21 -3.54 0.03
N VAL A 13 -7.52 -4.32 0.85
CA VAL A 13 -6.27 -5.00 0.51
C VAL A 13 -6.56 -6.30 -0.23
N PHE A 14 -5.96 -6.51 -1.38
CA PHE A 14 -5.94 -7.77 -2.10
C PHE A 14 -4.54 -8.06 -2.67
N TYR A 15 -4.29 -9.30 -3.09
CA TYR A 15 -2.98 -9.73 -3.55
C TYR A 15 -3.09 -10.37 -4.93
N TRP A 16 -2.21 -9.96 -5.85
CA TRP A 16 -2.19 -10.52 -7.21
C TRP A 16 -1.94 -12.04 -7.22
N GLU A 17 -1.12 -12.56 -6.30
CA GLU A 17 -0.91 -14.00 -6.17
C GLU A 17 -2.19 -14.77 -5.77
N ALA A 18 -3.15 -14.13 -5.10
CA ALA A 18 -4.44 -14.75 -4.78
C ALA A 18 -5.30 -14.90 -6.04
N TYR A 19 -5.29 -13.88 -6.90
CA TYR A 19 -5.94 -13.95 -8.22
C TYR A 19 -5.33 -15.07 -9.07
N GLU A 20 -3.99 -15.17 -9.17
CA GLU A 20 -3.36 -16.25 -9.94
C GLU A 20 -3.75 -17.64 -9.45
N ARG A 21 -3.94 -17.80 -8.14
CA ARG A 21 -4.28 -19.09 -7.51
C ARG A 21 -5.70 -19.54 -7.83
N ASP A 22 -6.67 -18.65 -7.77
CA ASP A 22 -8.09 -18.92 -8.03
C ASP A 22 -8.78 -17.63 -8.52
N PRO A 23 -8.73 -17.35 -9.83
CA PRO A 23 -9.31 -16.14 -10.39
C PRO A 23 -10.81 -16.00 -10.15
N GLU A 24 -11.56 -17.10 -10.23
CA GLU A 24 -13.03 -17.08 -10.09
C GLU A 24 -13.44 -16.73 -8.65
N ALA A 25 -12.88 -17.43 -7.66
CA ALA A 25 -13.15 -17.15 -6.26
C ALA A 25 -12.70 -15.74 -5.87
N PHE A 26 -11.54 -15.30 -6.36
CA PHE A 26 -11.01 -13.97 -6.13
C PHE A 26 -11.94 -12.87 -6.68
N MET A 27 -12.36 -12.97 -7.94
CA MET A 27 -13.25 -11.96 -8.54
C MET A 27 -14.62 -11.92 -7.88
N LYS A 28 -15.14 -13.06 -7.45
CA LYS A 28 -16.38 -13.14 -6.67
C LYS A 28 -16.26 -12.45 -5.31
N GLU A 29 -15.10 -12.54 -4.65
CA GLU A 29 -14.84 -11.80 -3.41
C GLU A 29 -14.80 -10.28 -3.66
N ILE A 30 -14.09 -9.83 -4.69
CA ILE A 30 -14.01 -8.42 -5.10
C ILE A 30 -15.40 -7.84 -5.32
N GLU A 31 -16.25 -8.52 -6.10
CA GLU A 31 -17.62 -8.09 -6.37
C GLU A 31 -18.49 -8.09 -5.09
N SER A 32 -18.34 -9.10 -4.23
CA SER A 32 -19.07 -9.18 -2.96
C SER A 32 -18.73 -8.00 -2.04
N VAL A 33 -17.46 -7.58 -2.00
CA VAL A 33 -17.01 -6.41 -1.22
C VAL A 33 -17.61 -5.13 -1.80
N ALA A 34 -17.62 -4.96 -3.13
CA ALA A 34 -18.25 -3.81 -3.78
C ALA A 34 -19.75 -3.70 -3.44
N ASN A 35 -20.47 -4.81 -3.58
CA ASN A 35 -21.89 -4.89 -3.24
C ASN A 35 -22.17 -4.56 -1.75
N ALA A 36 -21.34 -5.06 -0.85
CA ALA A 36 -21.44 -4.75 0.57
C ALA A 36 -21.19 -3.27 0.85
N ALA A 37 -20.18 -2.67 0.21
CA ALA A 37 -19.89 -1.26 0.38
C ALA A 37 -21.00 -0.37 -0.17
N ASP A 38 -21.57 -0.68 -1.34
CA ASP A 38 -22.75 0.02 -1.87
C ASP A 38 -23.90 -0.02 -0.87
N LYS A 39 -24.20 -1.21 -0.34
CA LYS A 39 -25.29 -1.41 0.64
C LYS A 39 -25.13 -0.56 1.91
N TYR A 40 -23.90 -0.35 2.37
CA TYR A 40 -23.62 0.36 3.63
C TYR A 40 -23.11 1.80 3.43
N GLY A 41 -23.11 2.32 2.21
CA GLY A 41 -22.72 3.68 1.89
C GLY A 41 -21.22 3.96 2.10
N LEU A 42 -20.38 2.94 2.02
CA LEU A 42 -18.93 3.07 2.12
C LEU A 42 -18.29 3.30 0.74
N LYS A 43 -17.16 3.97 0.72
CA LYS A 43 -16.30 4.06 -0.46
C LYS A 43 -15.13 3.09 -0.37
N ILE A 44 -14.62 2.63 -1.51
CA ILE A 44 -13.50 1.68 -1.56
C ILE A 44 -12.39 2.22 -2.44
N ILE A 45 -11.15 2.15 -1.91
CA ILE A 45 -9.93 2.15 -2.70
C ILE A 45 -9.44 0.71 -2.76
N TYR A 46 -9.38 0.14 -3.95
CA TYR A 46 -8.89 -1.21 -4.20
C TYR A 46 -7.37 -1.21 -4.22
N ASP A 47 -6.74 -1.86 -3.26
CA ASP A 47 -5.30 -1.84 -3.01
C ASP A 47 -4.63 -3.12 -3.49
N ASN A 48 -3.92 -3.07 -4.61
CA ASN A 48 -3.02 -4.13 -5.03
C ASN A 48 -1.80 -4.15 -4.08
N HIS A 49 -1.92 -4.96 -3.06
CA HIS A 49 -1.00 -4.97 -1.94
C HIS A 49 0.16 -5.95 -2.13
N GLN A 50 1.28 -5.64 -1.54
CA GLN A 50 2.38 -6.56 -1.34
C GLN A 50 2.99 -6.38 0.05
N TRP A 51 3.44 -7.47 0.62
CA TRP A 51 4.25 -7.51 1.83
C TRP A 51 5.40 -8.47 1.60
N HIS A 52 6.63 -7.98 1.72
CA HIS A 52 7.83 -8.77 1.43
C HIS A 52 7.82 -9.42 0.04
N THR A 53 7.31 -8.68 -0.95
CA THR A 53 7.29 -8.98 -2.38
C THR A 53 6.31 -10.11 -2.75
N SER A 54 6.39 -11.28 -2.15
CA SER A 54 5.59 -12.48 -2.49
C SER A 54 5.79 -13.60 -1.47
N SER A 55 4.79 -14.48 -1.37
CA SER A 55 4.92 -15.75 -0.63
C SER A 55 5.95 -16.72 -1.26
N TRP A 56 6.39 -16.48 -2.49
CA TRP A 56 7.51 -17.19 -3.09
C TRP A 56 8.81 -17.03 -2.31
N PHE A 57 9.10 -15.81 -1.88
CA PHE A 57 10.35 -15.49 -1.19
C PHE A 57 10.33 -15.83 0.29
N GLU A 58 9.17 -15.74 0.94
CA GLU A 58 9.03 -16.09 2.35
C GLU A 58 7.57 -16.44 2.69
N ILE A 59 7.39 -17.37 3.64
CA ILE A 59 6.08 -17.95 3.97
C ILE A 59 5.03 -16.94 4.44
N ARG A 60 5.42 -15.78 4.96
CA ARG A 60 4.54 -14.69 5.39
C ARG A 60 4.47 -13.55 4.36
N GLY A 61 5.22 -13.66 3.28
CA GLY A 61 5.15 -12.72 2.17
C GLY A 61 3.85 -12.86 1.40
N SER A 62 3.48 -11.82 0.67
CA SER A 62 2.30 -11.80 -0.21
C SER A 62 2.47 -10.71 -1.26
N GLY A 63 1.79 -10.85 -2.38
CA GLY A 63 1.76 -9.81 -3.41
C GLY A 63 1.91 -10.35 -4.82
N PHE A 64 3.13 -10.37 -5.34
CA PHE A 64 3.38 -10.78 -6.71
C PHE A 64 3.16 -12.28 -6.93
N PRO A 65 2.59 -12.71 -8.08
CA PRO A 65 2.29 -14.09 -8.39
C PRO A 65 3.55 -14.92 -8.66
N TRP A 66 3.45 -16.23 -8.43
CA TRP A 66 4.57 -17.15 -8.57
C TRP A 66 5.04 -17.32 -10.02
N SER A 67 4.15 -17.12 -10.99
CA SER A 67 4.48 -17.15 -12.42
C SER A 67 5.62 -16.21 -12.83
N LEU A 68 5.85 -15.14 -12.06
CA LEU A 68 6.95 -14.20 -12.29
C LEU A 68 8.31 -14.69 -11.80
N PHE A 69 8.35 -15.76 -11.00
CA PHE A 69 9.58 -16.19 -10.31
C PHE A 69 10.04 -17.59 -10.66
N GLN A 70 9.10 -18.51 -10.88
CA GLN A 70 9.38 -19.96 -10.87
C GLN A 70 10.38 -20.43 -11.93
N ASP A 71 10.45 -19.74 -13.07
CA ASP A 71 11.35 -20.12 -14.17
C ASP A 71 12.66 -19.32 -14.20
N ASN A 72 12.92 -18.55 -13.16
CA ASN A 72 14.14 -17.75 -13.08
C ASN A 72 15.00 -18.15 -11.87
N SER A 73 16.12 -18.79 -12.12
CA SER A 73 17.06 -19.23 -11.08
C SER A 73 17.62 -18.12 -10.17
N LYS A 74 17.47 -16.85 -10.57
CA LYS A 74 17.87 -15.69 -9.75
C LYS A 74 16.88 -15.41 -8.64
N TYR A 75 15.66 -15.93 -8.72
CA TYR A 75 14.59 -15.71 -7.76
C TYR A 75 14.42 -16.94 -6.87
N THR A 76 15.39 -17.17 -6.00
CA THR A 76 15.42 -18.36 -5.14
C THR A 76 14.24 -18.37 -4.16
N ARG A 77 13.44 -19.44 -4.19
CA ARG A 77 12.33 -19.64 -3.28
C ARG A 77 12.80 -19.72 -1.84
N GLY A 78 12.08 -19.08 -0.92
CA GLY A 78 12.40 -19.08 0.50
C GLY A 78 13.64 -18.27 0.90
N SER A 79 14.13 -17.39 0.00
CA SER A 79 15.36 -16.60 0.22
C SER A 79 15.14 -15.28 0.95
N GLY A 80 13.89 -15.01 1.39
CA GLY A 80 13.49 -13.73 1.97
C GLY A 80 13.03 -12.71 0.92
N GLY A 81 11.94 -11.99 1.24
CA GLY A 81 11.25 -11.05 0.33
C GLY A 81 11.43 -9.57 0.69
N ASN A 82 12.19 -9.26 1.73
CA ASN A 82 12.39 -7.91 2.22
C ASN A 82 13.40 -7.13 1.36
N THR A 83 13.44 -5.82 1.55
CA THR A 83 14.38 -4.88 0.90
C THR A 83 15.86 -5.23 1.07
N HIS A 84 16.20 -6.01 2.09
CA HIS A 84 17.57 -6.44 2.38
C HIS A 84 17.95 -7.77 1.73
N ASP A 85 16.97 -8.53 1.25
CA ASP A 85 17.18 -9.87 0.74
C ASP A 85 17.61 -9.84 -0.73
N LYS A 86 18.70 -10.53 -1.03
CA LYS A 86 19.37 -10.41 -2.33
C LYS A 86 18.47 -10.78 -3.52
N ALA A 87 17.69 -11.87 -3.41
CA ALA A 87 16.82 -12.30 -4.50
C ALA A 87 15.67 -11.30 -4.74
N ALA A 88 15.06 -10.76 -3.68
CA ALA A 88 14.07 -9.71 -3.79
C ALA A 88 14.66 -8.43 -4.40
N GLN A 89 15.88 -8.05 -4.01
CA GLN A 89 16.58 -6.91 -4.63
C GLN A 89 16.80 -7.09 -6.13
N VAL A 90 17.20 -8.30 -6.55
CA VAL A 90 17.37 -8.63 -7.98
C VAL A 90 16.02 -8.51 -8.71
N PHE A 91 14.94 -9.07 -8.11
CA PHE A 91 13.61 -8.95 -8.68
C PHE A 91 13.18 -7.49 -8.85
N TRP A 92 13.25 -6.67 -7.80
CA TRP A 92 12.86 -5.27 -7.87
C TRP A 92 13.71 -4.46 -8.86
N GLY A 93 15.00 -4.76 -8.96
CA GLY A 93 15.88 -4.19 -9.98
C GLY A 93 15.41 -4.51 -11.40
N ASN A 94 15.09 -5.77 -11.66
CA ASN A 94 14.57 -6.25 -12.94
C ASN A 94 13.15 -5.71 -13.22
N TRP A 95 12.28 -5.62 -12.19
CA TRP A 95 10.96 -5.03 -12.30
C TRP A 95 11.02 -3.58 -12.81
N TRP A 96 11.84 -2.75 -12.17
CA TRP A 96 12.01 -1.35 -12.60
C TRP A 96 12.70 -1.19 -13.95
N ASN A 97 13.44 -2.19 -14.39
CA ASN A 97 14.03 -2.24 -15.72
C ASN A 97 13.07 -2.79 -16.80
N ARG A 98 11.85 -3.17 -16.41
CA ARG A 98 10.87 -3.83 -17.28
C ARG A 98 11.44 -5.08 -17.96
N SER A 99 12.18 -5.87 -17.21
CA SER A 99 12.83 -7.09 -17.69
C SER A 99 12.31 -8.36 -17.02
N VAL A 100 11.33 -8.24 -16.12
CA VAL A 100 10.62 -9.39 -15.56
C VAL A 100 9.60 -9.87 -16.58
N LYS A 101 9.56 -11.18 -16.77
CA LYS A 101 8.56 -11.87 -17.58
C LYS A 101 7.87 -12.93 -16.74
N ASP A 102 6.61 -13.22 -17.06
CA ASP A 102 5.91 -14.36 -16.49
C ASP A 102 6.38 -15.68 -17.15
N ASN A 103 5.84 -16.80 -16.69
CA ASN A 103 6.16 -18.15 -17.19
C ASN A 103 5.71 -18.43 -18.64
N GLN A 104 4.94 -17.51 -19.24
CA GLN A 104 4.55 -17.55 -20.65
C GLN A 104 5.40 -16.61 -21.50
N GLY A 105 6.36 -15.91 -20.90
CA GLY A 105 7.25 -14.96 -21.55
C GLY A 105 6.68 -13.58 -21.76
N LYS A 106 5.51 -13.27 -21.19
CA LYS A 106 4.85 -11.97 -21.24
C LYS A 106 5.53 -10.97 -20.32
N ASP A 107 5.54 -9.70 -20.71
CA ASP A 107 6.06 -8.60 -19.90
C ASP A 107 5.29 -8.46 -18.58
N GLY A 108 5.99 -8.42 -17.44
CA GLY A 108 5.36 -8.40 -16.12
C GLY A 108 4.53 -7.14 -15.85
N TRP A 109 4.87 -5.99 -16.46
CA TRP A 109 4.03 -4.79 -16.36
C TRP A 109 2.73 -4.94 -17.13
N GLU A 110 2.77 -5.60 -18.30
CA GLU A 110 1.57 -5.92 -19.09
C GLU A 110 0.68 -6.91 -18.34
N SER A 111 1.25 -7.95 -17.76
CA SER A 111 0.51 -8.92 -16.94
C SER A 111 -0.16 -8.24 -15.72
N MET A 112 0.53 -7.29 -15.05
CA MET A 112 -0.07 -6.51 -13.96
C MET A 112 -1.19 -5.58 -14.47
N ALA A 113 -0.98 -4.94 -15.62
CA ALA A 113 -2.01 -4.06 -16.18
C ALA A 113 -3.28 -4.84 -16.51
N GLU A 114 -3.18 -6.02 -17.08
CA GLU A 114 -4.33 -6.89 -17.35
C GLU A 114 -5.02 -7.32 -16.07
N PHE A 115 -4.28 -7.78 -15.09
CA PHE A 115 -4.86 -8.11 -13.79
C PHE A 115 -5.66 -6.95 -13.19
N LEU A 116 -5.06 -5.74 -13.16
CA LEU A 116 -5.76 -4.55 -12.64
C LEU A 116 -6.97 -4.15 -13.51
N ARG A 117 -6.91 -4.38 -14.83
CA ARG A 117 -8.05 -4.15 -15.73
C ARG A 117 -9.24 -5.06 -15.39
N GLU A 118 -9.02 -6.33 -15.05
CA GLU A 118 -10.08 -7.23 -14.60
C GLU A 118 -10.76 -6.69 -13.33
N ILE A 119 -10.00 -6.19 -12.36
CA ILE A 119 -10.56 -5.54 -11.17
C ILE A 119 -11.43 -4.34 -11.57
N VAL A 120 -10.88 -3.44 -12.41
CA VAL A 120 -11.60 -2.24 -12.86
C VAL A 120 -12.90 -2.62 -13.56
N LEU A 121 -12.85 -3.53 -14.54
CA LEU A 121 -14.04 -3.95 -15.31
C LEU A 121 -15.13 -4.54 -14.41
N THR A 122 -14.76 -5.18 -13.31
CA THR A 122 -15.70 -5.78 -12.36
C THR A 122 -16.38 -4.73 -11.48
N VAL A 123 -15.63 -3.72 -11.00
CA VAL A 123 -16.16 -2.86 -9.91
C VAL A 123 -16.29 -1.38 -10.25
N ASP A 124 -15.90 -0.92 -11.45
CA ASP A 124 -15.89 0.53 -11.78
C ASP A 124 -17.29 1.16 -11.75
N ASN A 125 -18.31 0.40 -12.10
CA ASN A 125 -19.71 0.85 -12.12
C ASN A 125 -20.35 0.92 -10.72
N HIS A 126 -19.72 0.37 -9.69
CA HIS A 126 -20.23 0.45 -8.33
C HIS A 126 -20.09 1.88 -7.78
N SER A 127 -21.15 2.37 -7.13
CA SER A 127 -21.15 3.69 -6.52
C SER A 127 -20.14 3.79 -5.37
N SER A 128 -19.80 2.67 -4.77
CA SER A 128 -18.76 2.54 -3.72
C SER A 128 -17.35 2.72 -4.23
N THR A 129 -17.07 2.45 -5.51
CA THR A 129 -15.72 2.51 -6.05
C THR A 129 -15.20 3.94 -6.09
N LEU A 130 -14.15 4.22 -5.32
CA LEU A 130 -13.46 5.51 -5.27
C LEU A 130 -12.20 5.51 -6.14
N GLY A 131 -11.46 4.40 -6.16
CA GLY A 131 -10.24 4.31 -6.94
C GLY A 131 -9.45 3.02 -6.75
N TYR A 132 -8.28 2.99 -7.40
CA TYR A 132 -7.42 1.81 -7.51
C TYR A 132 -5.98 2.17 -7.17
N GLU A 133 -5.37 1.47 -6.23
CA GLU A 133 -3.95 1.59 -5.93
C GLU A 133 -3.16 0.59 -6.80
N ILE A 134 -2.26 1.13 -7.62
CA ILE A 134 -1.50 0.35 -8.61
C ILE A 134 -0.68 -0.75 -7.93
N LEU A 135 0.07 -0.38 -6.90
CA LEU A 135 0.95 -1.27 -6.15
C LEU A 135 1.32 -0.62 -4.83
N SER A 136 1.00 -1.28 -3.71
CA SER A 136 1.34 -0.78 -2.39
C SER A 136 2.82 -0.89 -2.10
N GLU A 137 3.41 0.19 -1.62
CA GLU A 137 4.76 0.25 -1.06
C GLU A 137 5.85 -0.45 -1.89
N PRO A 138 5.97 -0.16 -3.20
CA PRO A 138 7.01 -0.75 -4.02
C PRO A 138 8.41 -0.42 -3.49
N HIS A 139 9.32 -1.37 -3.60
CA HIS A 139 10.68 -1.23 -3.08
C HIS A 139 11.57 -0.41 -4.01
N VAL A 140 12.31 0.53 -3.43
CA VAL A 140 13.33 1.35 -4.08
C VAL A 140 14.69 1.03 -3.48
N GLN A 141 15.70 0.79 -4.30
CA GLN A 141 17.03 0.34 -3.85
C GLN A 141 18.12 1.38 -4.12
N ASN A 142 17.91 2.23 -5.12
CA ASN A 142 18.86 3.29 -5.46
C ASN A 142 18.17 4.48 -6.15
N LYS A 143 18.85 5.61 -6.17
CA LYS A 143 18.32 6.86 -6.73
C LYS A 143 17.97 6.83 -8.21
N GLY A 144 18.56 5.93 -8.97
CA GLY A 144 18.27 5.76 -10.40
C GLY A 144 16.89 5.17 -10.70
N GLN A 145 16.26 4.55 -9.69
CA GLN A 145 14.96 3.90 -9.87
C GLN A 145 13.78 4.86 -9.83
N TRP A 146 13.90 6.06 -9.26
CA TRP A 146 12.77 7.00 -9.13
C TRP A 146 12.07 7.30 -10.47
N SER A 147 12.84 7.57 -11.52
CA SER A 147 12.26 7.81 -12.84
C SER A 147 11.70 6.55 -13.51
N LYS A 148 12.24 5.38 -13.17
CA LYS A 148 11.72 4.10 -13.68
C LYS A 148 10.38 3.76 -13.06
N ILE A 149 10.20 4.04 -11.76
CA ILE A 149 8.92 3.95 -11.06
C ILE A 149 7.90 4.89 -11.70
N GLY A 150 8.30 6.12 -12.05
CA GLY A 150 7.43 7.05 -12.78
C GLY A 150 7.00 6.53 -14.15
N LYS A 151 7.89 5.83 -14.87
CA LYS A 151 7.54 5.15 -16.14
C LYS A 151 6.53 4.02 -15.92
N PHE A 152 6.74 3.21 -14.88
CA PHE A 152 5.80 2.15 -14.50
C PHE A 152 4.43 2.74 -14.14
N ASN A 153 4.39 3.72 -13.24
CA ASN A 153 3.15 4.38 -12.86
C ASN A 153 2.44 5.01 -14.07
N SER A 154 3.20 5.62 -15.00
CA SER A 154 2.64 6.17 -16.24
C SER A 154 2.06 5.09 -17.15
N PHE A 155 2.76 3.96 -17.29
CA PHE A 155 2.29 2.84 -18.11
C PHE A 155 0.97 2.29 -17.55
N ILE A 156 0.92 1.92 -16.28
CA ILE A 156 -0.30 1.36 -15.65
C ILE A 156 -1.44 2.41 -15.67
N THR A 157 -1.14 3.67 -15.34
CA THR A 157 -2.15 4.74 -15.39
C THR A 157 -2.75 4.88 -16.77
N THR A 158 -1.94 4.83 -17.83
CA THR A 158 -2.43 4.91 -19.22
C THR A 158 -3.35 3.74 -19.56
N GLU A 159 -2.95 2.52 -19.20
CA GLU A 159 -3.76 1.33 -19.44
C GLU A 159 -5.12 1.41 -18.72
N LEU A 160 -5.12 1.83 -17.45
CA LEU A 160 -6.36 1.93 -16.68
C LEU A 160 -7.24 3.11 -17.13
N ARG A 161 -6.66 4.24 -17.55
CA ARG A 161 -7.43 5.41 -18.04
C ARG A 161 -8.28 5.14 -19.28
N ASN A 162 -7.94 4.11 -20.03
CA ASN A 162 -8.75 3.68 -21.17
C ASN A 162 -10.13 3.13 -20.74
N ILE A 163 -10.30 2.76 -19.48
CA ILE A 163 -11.50 2.08 -18.97
C ILE A 163 -12.09 2.70 -17.68
N THR A 164 -11.40 3.63 -17.02
CA THR A 164 -11.91 4.28 -15.80
C THR A 164 -11.51 5.74 -15.69
N SER A 165 -12.43 6.55 -15.15
CA SER A 165 -12.15 7.93 -14.70
C SER A 165 -11.92 8.03 -13.18
N LYS A 166 -12.02 6.92 -12.43
CA LYS A 166 -11.83 6.89 -10.98
C LYS A 166 -10.39 7.25 -10.57
N THR A 167 -10.18 7.52 -9.29
CA THR A 167 -8.85 7.88 -8.80
C THR A 167 -7.86 6.73 -8.96
N ILE A 168 -6.69 7.01 -9.52
CA ILE A 168 -5.57 6.05 -9.56
C ILE A 168 -4.54 6.48 -8.52
N VAL A 169 -4.20 5.56 -7.63
CA VAL A 169 -3.30 5.81 -6.51
C VAL A 169 -1.96 5.13 -6.77
N TYR A 170 -0.87 5.90 -6.72
CA TYR A 170 0.48 5.35 -6.76
C TYR A 170 1.18 5.52 -5.41
N SER A 171 2.09 4.63 -5.09
CA SER A 171 2.64 4.48 -3.76
C SER A 171 4.15 4.25 -3.77
N MET A 172 4.77 4.27 -2.60
CA MET A 172 6.14 3.82 -2.38
C MET A 172 6.36 3.32 -0.96
N ASN A 173 7.30 2.40 -0.81
CA ASN A 173 7.90 2.10 0.48
C ASN A 173 8.82 3.25 0.91
N VAL A 174 8.59 3.82 2.08
CA VAL A 174 9.46 4.83 2.66
C VAL A 174 10.31 4.18 3.74
N PRO A 175 11.60 3.87 3.46
CA PRO A 175 12.47 3.33 4.48
C PRO A 175 12.63 4.29 5.64
N VAL A 176 12.96 3.73 6.78
CA VAL A 176 13.16 4.47 8.03
C VAL A 176 14.36 5.42 7.93
N ASP A 177 15.40 5.04 7.20
CA ASP A 177 16.59 5.86 7.00
C ASP A 177 16.48 6.76 5.77
N LEU A 178 16.29 8.06 6.00
CA LEU A 178 16.23 9.06 4.93
C LEU A 178 17.61 9.30 4.26
N ASN A 179 18.71 8.92 4.91
CA ASN A 179 20.06 9.05 4.37
C ASN A 179 20.49 7.81 3.56
N SER A 180 19.58 6.91 3.31
CA SER A 180 19.84 5.71 2.52
C SER A 180 20.31 6.05 1.09
N PRO A 181 20.98 5.12 0.38
CA PRO A 181 21.45 5.33 -0.99
C PRO A 181 20.35 5.64 -2.02
N ILE A 182 19.09 5.52 -1.62
CA ILE A 182 17.96 5.89 -2.48
C ILE A 182 17.69 7.39 -2.56
N GLU A 183 18.31 8.20 -1.71
CA GLU A 183 18.19 9.67 -1.70
C GLU A 183 16.72 10.14 -1.69
N ILE A 184 16.00 9.88 -0.61
CA ILE A 184 14.61 10.32 -0.47
C ILE A 184 14.55 11.83 -0.38
N SER A 185 13.86 12.46 -1.31
CA SER A 185 13.67 13.91 -1.37
C SER A 185 12.39 14.25 -2.15
N PRO A 186 11.80 15.44 -1.94
CA PRO A 186 10.66 15.88 -2.74
C PRO A 186 10.93 15.87 -4.25
N LYS A 187 12.18 16.16 -4.66
CA LYS A 187 12.61 16.11 -6.06
C LYS A 187 12.59 14.68 -6.62
N ASN A 188 13.06 13.72 -5.85
CA ASN A 188 13.10 12.32 -6.26
C ASN A 188 11.73 11.67 -6.20
N LEU A 189 10.95 11.89 -5.13
CA LEU A 189 9.59 11.41 -5.02
C LEU A 189 8.69 11.94 -6.15
N ALA A 190 8.86 13.19 -6.55
CA ALA A 190 8.12 13.78 -7.65
C ALA A 190 8.33 13.06 -9.00
N LYS A 191 9.47 12.38 -9.19
CA LYS A 191 9.74 11.59 -10.41
C LYS A 191 8.87 10.34 -10.53
N MET A 192 8.26 9.90 -9.43
CA MET A 192 7.35 8.75 -9.42
C MET A 192 5.96 9.07 -9.96
N ALA A 193 5.58 10.35 -9.99
CA ALA A 193 4.26 10.73 -10.47
C ALA A 193 4.07 10.29 -11.92
N PRO A 194 2.88 9.74 -12.27
CA PRO A 194 2.58 9.39 -13.65
C PRO A 194 2.55 10.65 -14.52
N SER A 195 2.76 10.48 -15.82
CA SER A 195 2.71 11.58 -16.80
C SER A 195 1.31 12.21 -16.87
N ASN A 196 0.25 11.40 -16.88
CA ASN A 196 -1.10 11.85 -16.66
C ASN A 196 -1.43 11.86 -15.17
N LYS A 197 -1.63 13.06 -14.63
CA LYS A 197 -1.92 13.28 -13.19
C LYS A 197 -3.40 13.50 -12.91
N GLU A 198 -4.24 13.47 -13.92
CA GLU A 198 -5.68 13.65 -13.75
C GLU A 198 -6.25 12.54 -12.87
N ASN A 199 -7.03 12.93 -11.84
CA ASN A 199 -7.61 12.02 -10.86
C ASN A 199 -6.59 11.00 -10.31
N THR A 200 -5.36 11.45 -10.00
CA THR A 200 -4.36 10.62 -9.32
C THR A 200 -4.13 11.09 -7.90
N ALA A 201 -3.70 10.17 -7.04
CA ALA A 201 -3.28 10.47 -5.66
C ALA A 201 -1.95 9.76 -5.34
N PHE A 202 -1.12 10.42 -4.54
CA PHE A 202 0.13 9.84 -4.04
C PHE A 202 -0.09 9.27 -2.64
N LYS A 203 0.05 7.96 -2.48
CA LYS A 203 -0.10 7.26 -1.19
C LYS A 203 1.23 7.10 -0.50
N VAL A 204 1.19 7.36 0.79
CA VAL A 204 2.28 7.04 1.73
C VAL A 204 1.73 6.40 3.00
N SER A 205 2.58 5.70 3.75
CA SER A 205 2.28 5.18 5.08
C SER A 205 2.97 6.03 6.14
N VAL A 206 2.25 6.34 7.22
CA VAL A 206 2.73 7.16 8.33
C VAL A 206 2.49 6.40 9.64
N TYR A 207 3.52 5.72 10.10
CA TYR A 207 3.49 5.03 11.39
C TYR A 207 4.27 5.85 12.41
N ALA A 208 3.61 6.32 13.41
CA ALA A 208 4.00 7.19 14.51
C ALA A 208 3.58 8.65 14.37
N VAL A 209 3.50 9.33 15.49
CA VAL A 209 3.10 10.73 15.60
C VAL A 209 4.19 11.62 15.01
N PRO A 210 3.85 12.65 14.22
CA PRO A 210 4.76 13.73 13.92
C PRO A 210 5.28 14.34 15.23
N ASP A 211 6.58 14.43 15.39
CA ASP A 211 7.28 14.75 16.64
C ASP A 211 8.00 16.13 16.59
N GLY A 212 7.36 17.10 15.93
CA GLY A 212 7.90 18.47 15.81
C GLY A 212 9.14 18.49 14.91
N ASP A 213 10.31 18.80 15.48
CA ASP A 213 11.57 18.85 14.72
C ASP A 213 12.21 17.47 14.47
N GLY A 214 11.58 16.41 14.96
CA GLY A 214 12.07 15.06 14.87
C GLY A 214 11.93 14.44 13.47
N TYR A 215 12.34 13.17 13.40
CA TYR A 215 12.40 12.40 12.17
C TYR A 215 11.02 12.25 11.47
N GLN A 216 9.96 11.99 12.22
CA GLN A 216 8.63 11.78 11.67
C GLN A 216 8.05 13.07 11.07
N GLN A 217 8.27 14.19 11.71
CA GLN A 217 7.87 15.49 11.16
C GLN A 217 8.61 15.80 9.86
N LYS A 218 9.92 15.56 9.81
CA LYS A 218 10.73 15.74 8.59
C LYS A 218 10.25 14.88 7.42
N ARG A 219 9.88 13.62 7.71
CA ARG A 219 9.26 12.73 6.69
C ARG A 219 7.94 13.29 6.20
N PHE A 220 7.07 13.70 7.10
CA PHE A 220 5.76 14.23 6.74
C PHE A 220 5.87 15.52 5.93
N ASP A 221 6.73 16.45 6.34
CA ASP A 221 7.02 17.68 5.59
C ASP A 221 7.56 17.40 4.19
N MET A 222 8.36 16.36 4.04
CA MET A 222 8.87 15.91 2.74
C MET A 222 7.73 15.44 1.83
N PHE A 223 6.75 14.72 2.36
CA PHE A 223 5.56 14.30 1.59
C PHE A 223 4.70 15.49 1.19
N LEU A 224 4.49 16.45 2.08
CA LEU A 224 3.78 17.69 1.77
C LEU A 224 4.49 18.50 0.67
N LYS A 225 5.80 18.67 0.77
CA LYS A 225 6.60 19.30 -0.28
C LYS A 225 6.57 18.55 -1.61
N THR A 226 6.43 17.22 -1.56
CA THR A 226 6.25 16.39 -2.79
C THR A 226 4.90 16.65 -3.41
N ARG A 227 3.81 16.65 -2.62
CA ARG A 227 2.47 17.04 -3.05
C ARG A 227 2.49 18.41 -3.75
N ASP A 228 3.06 19.41 -3.09
CA ASP A 228 3.10 20.78 -3.60
C ASP A 228 3.91 20.88 -4.91
N ARG A 229 4.98 20.08 -5.02
CA ARG A 229 5.80 20.03 -6.22
C ARG A 229 5.12 19.33 -7.41
N THR A 230 4.34 18.29 -7.15
CA THR A 230 3.68 17.50 -8.19
C THR A 230 2.31 18.03 -8.58
N GLY A 231 1.64 18.73 -7.67
CA GLY A 231 0.22 19.07 -7.77
C GLY A 231 -0.71 17.87 -7.56
N VAL A 232 -0.16 16.71 -7.14
CA VAL A 232 -0.93 15.48 -6.90
C VAL A 232 -1.33 15.40 -5.42
N PRO A 233 -2.62 15.19 -5.11
CA PRO A 233 -3.09 15.05 -3.73
C PRO A 233 -2.35 13.96 -2.96
N LEU A 234 -2.12 14.20 -1.66
CA LEU A 234 -1.49 13.24 -0.76
C LEU A 234 -2.56 12.41 -0.04
N TYR A 235 -2.45 11.10 -0.14
CA TYR A 235 -3.28 10.12 0.57
C TYR A 235 -2.43 9.37 1.60
N ILE A 236 -2.89 9.37 2.86
CA ILE A 236 -2.26 8.58 3.93
C ILE A 236 -2.99 7.24 3.98
N GLY A 237 -2.61 6.33 3.07
CA GLY A 237 -3.30 5.05 2.90
C GLY A 237 -3.06 4.06 4.03
N GLU A 238 -2.05 4.31 4.85
CA GLU A 238 -1.82 3.59 6.10
C GLU A 238 -1.34 4.57 7.16
N TRP A 239 -2.05 4.61 8.27
CA TRP A 239 -1.56 5.27 9.46
C TRP A 239 -1.95 4.48 10.70
N ASN A 240 -1.16 4.64 11.73
CA ASN A 240 -1.42 4.07 13.03
C ASN A 240 -0.82 4.98 14.08
N ASN A 241 -1.35 4.98 15.27
CA ASN A 241 -0.82 5.75 16.38
C ASN A 241 0.21 4.98 17.22
N VAL A 242 0.96 4.11 16.57
CA VAL A 242 2.09 3.42 17.19
C VAL A 242 3.20 4.41 17.50
N VAL A 243 3.55 4.55 18.75
CA VAL A 243 4.65 5.38 19.19
C VAL A 243 5.94 4.57 19.14
N ARG A 244 6.97 5.14 18.54
CA ARG A 244 8.31 4.56 18.55
C ARG A 244 8.95 4.76 19.92
N THR A 245 9.29 3.68 20.62
CA THR A 245 10.07 3.80 21.86
C THR A 245 11.56 3.92 21.57
N LYS A 246 12.28 4.70 22.39
CA LYS A 246 13.74 4.84 22.29
C LYS A 246 14.49 3.57 22.72
N GLU A 247 13.83 2.66 23.40
CA GLU A 247 14.46 1.56 24.15
C GLU A 247 14.28 0.19 23.48
N GLY A 248 14.01 0.12 22.20
CA GLY A 248 13.77 -1.16 21.54
C GLY A 248 12.48 -1.80 22.02
N GLY A 249 11.63 -2.10 21.11
CA GLY A 249 10.25 -2.45 21.40
C GLY A 249 10.04 -3.79 22.04
N ILE A 250 8.82 -3.96 22.44
CA ILE A 250 8.23 -5.15 23.09
C ILE A 250 8.30 -6.38 22.17
N ASP A 251 8.46 -6.17 20.88
CA ASP A 251 8.48 -7.23 19.87
C ASP A 251 9.84 -7.29 19.19
N LYS A 252 10.47 -8.46 19.19
CA LYS A 252 11.74 -8.70 18.47
C LYS A 252 11.61 -8.52 16.95
N LEU A 253 10.40 -8.63 16.39
CA LEU A 253 10.11 -8.43 14.97
C LEU A 253 9.82 -6.96 14.64
N ASN A 254 9.30 -6.20 15.63
CA ASN A 254 9.03 -4.78 15.54
C ASN A 254 9.52 -4.05 16.79
N PRO A 255 10.82 -4.02 17.04
CA PRO A 255 11.39 -3.58 18.32
C PRO A 255 11.14 -2.10 18.63
N HIS A 256 10.40 -1.37 17.83
CA HIS A 256 10.22 0.07 17.93
C HIS A 256 8.77 0.50 18.12
N LEU A 257 7.84 -0.43 18.34
CA LEU A 257 6.42 -0.12 18.45
C LEU A 257 5.96 -0.22 19.90
N SER A 258 5.29 0.81 20.38
CA SER A 258 4.62 0.83 21.67
C SER A 258 3.10 0.67 21.51
N GLU A 259 2.40 0.49 22.63
CA GLU A 259 0.95 0.43 22.63
C GLU A 259 0.33 1.76 22.15
N LEU A 260 -0.74 1.67 21.37
CA LEU A 260 -1.48 2.82 20.87
C LEU A 260 -2.28 3.51 21.98
N THR A 261 -2.37 4.83 21.94
CA THR A 261 -3.20 5.63 22.82
C THR A 261 -4.19 6.50 22.06
N LYS A 262 -5.36 6.80 22.65
CA LYS A 262 -6.34 7.72 22.02
C LYS A 262 -5.79 9.14 21.83
N THR A 263 -4.91 9.58 22.72
CA THR A 263 -4.30 10.92 22.63
C THR A 263 -3.42 11.01 21.38
N ASP A 264 -2.63 9.98 21.12
CA ASP A 264 -1.75 9.95 19.95
C ASP A 264 -2.57 9.93 18.66
N ALA A 265 -3.68 9.17 18.60
CA ALA A 265 -4.58 9.16 17.46
C ALA A 265 -5.17 10.55 17.18
N LYS A 266 -5.63 11.28 18.19
CA LYS A 266 -6.13 12.65 18.04
C LYS A 266 -5.06 13.60 17.52
N GLN A 267 -3.84 13.48 18.00
CA GLN A 267 -2.71 14.29 17.58
C GLN A 267 -2.39 14.04 16.09
N ILE A 268 -2.32 12.78 15.66
CA ILE A 268 -2.10 12.41 14.25
C ILE A 268 -3.23 12.96 13.38
N LEU A 269 -4.48 12.68 13.72
CA LEU A 269 -5.64 13.17 12.95
C LEU A 269 -5.68 14.70 12.87
N GLY A 270 -5.33 15.41 13.94
CA GLY A 270 -5.18 16.84 13.96
C GLY A 270 -4.12 17.35 12.98
N ALA A 271 -2.96 16.71 12.94
CA ALA A 271 -1.88 17.03 12.02
C ALA A 271 -2.28 16.76 10.55
N LEU A 272 -2.92 15.63 10.28
CA LEU A 272 -3.38 15.26 8.94
C LEU A 272 -4.48 16.22 8.44
N LYS A 273 -5.42 16.59 9.29
CA LYS A 273 -6.46 17.58 8.97
C LYS A 273 -5.85 18.94 8.66
N LYS A 274 -4.92 19.43 9.49
CA LYS A 274 -4.20 20.69 9.25
C LYS A 274 -3.43 20.69 7.94
N ALA A 275 -2.87 19.56 7.56
CA ALA A 275 -2.12 19.38 6.32
C ALA A 275 -3.00 19.24 5.07
N ALA A 276 -4.34 19.22 5.22
CA ALA A 276 -5.30 19.06 4.13
C ALA A 276 -4.96 17.89 3.19
N VAL A 277 -4.69 16.72 3.77
CA VAL A 277 -4.49 15.49 2.98
C VAL A 277 -5.81 15.06 2.33
N TRP A 278 -5.75 14.41 1.18
CA TRP A 278 -6.93 14.00 0.41
C TRP A 278 -7.79 12.97 1.15
N GLY A 279 -7.16 12.07 1.90
CA GLY A 279 -7.84 11.06 2.69
C GLY A 279 -6.87 10.31 3.58
N THR A 280 -7.42 9.53 4.51
CA THR A 280 -6.62 8.71 5.43
C THR A 280 -7.29 7.38 5.70
N ALA A 281 -6.55 6.28 5.73
CA ALA A 281 -7.02 4.97 6.17
C ALA A 281 -6.18 4.46 7.34
N PHE A 282 -6.85 4.08 8.43
CA PHE A 282 -6.19 3.50 9.60
C PHE A 282 -5.74 2.08 9.28
N TRP A 283 -4.53 1.72 9.62
CA TRP A 283 -4.02 0.37 9.53
C TRP A 283 -4.10 -0.30 10.88
N ARG A 284 -5.09 -1.13 11.16
CA ARG A 284 -6.08 -1.70 10.28
C ARG A 284 -7.40 -1.98 11.01
N TRP A 285 -8.46 -2.33 10.24
CA TRP A 285 -9.74 -2.71 10.82
C TRP A 285 -9.63 -4.04 11.58
N ASP A 286 -9.30 -5.10 10.88
CA ASP A 286 -9.12 -6.44 11.42
C ASP A 286 -8.16 -7.26 10.56
N PHE A 287 -7.47 -8.21 11.21
CA PHE A 287 -6.61 -9.19 10.55
C PHE A 287 -6.55 -10.44 11.41
N GLN A 288 -7.10 -11.54 10.89
CA GLN A 288 -7.45 -12.73 11.67
C GLN A 288 -6.25 -13.52 12.25
N HIS A 289 -5.04 -13.35 11.77
CA HIS A 289 -3.90 -14.18 12.16
C HIS A 289 -2.72 -13.33 12.61
N VAL A 290 -2.94 -12.45 13.60
CA VAL A 290 -1.96 -11.45 13.90
C VAL A 290 -1.23 -11.63 15.18
N ASP A 291 0.08 -11.56 15.04
CA ASP A 291 1.03 -11.44 16.14
C ASP A 291 1.02 -10.05 16.80
N THR A 292 0.25 -9.09 16.25
CA THR A 292 0.18 -7.70 16.73
C THR A 292 -1.27 -7.21 16.89
N PRO A 293 -1.98 -7.63 17.93
CA PRO A 293 -3.35 -7.18 18.19
C PRO A 293 -3.48 -5.66 18.36
N SER A 294 -2.39 -4.96 18.63
CA SER A 294 -2.34 -3.50 18.75
C SER A 294 -2.66 -2.74 17.46
N PHE A 295 -2.61 -3.37 16.30
CA PHE A 295 -2.97 -2.73 15.03
C PHE A 295 -4.46 -2.80 14.71
N ASN A 296 -5.23 -3.67 15.36
CA ASN A 296 -6.63 -3.89 14.99
C ASN A 296 -7.57 -2.91 15.72
N LEU A 297 -8.51 -2.30 14.97
CA LEU A 297 -9.61 -1.52 15.55
C LEU A 297 -10.71 -2.40 16.13
N VAL A 298 -10.82 -3.64 15.67
CA VAL A 298 -11.74 -4.64 16.22
C VAL A 298 -11.00 -5.91 16.58
N SER A 299 -11.59 -6.71 17.44
CA SER A 299 -11.12 -8.05 17.80
C SER A 299 -12.23 -9.06 17.64
N ASP A 300 -11.91 -10.27 17.20
CA ASP A 300 -12.86 -11.38 17.19
C ASP A 300 -12.95 -11.99 18.60
N LYS A 301 -14.17 -12.09 19.11
CA LYS A 301 -14.49 -12.84 20.30
C LYS A 301 -15.60 -13.82 19.98
N ASN A 302 -15.23 -15.08 19.80
CA ASN A 302 -16.18 -16.17 19.52
C ASN A 302 -17.03 -15.93 18.27
N GLY A 303 -16.41 -15.53 17.16
CA GLY A 303 -17.08 -15.24 15.90
C GLY A 303 -17.85 -13.91 15.86
N LYS A 304 -17.68 -13.07 16.90
CA LYS A 304 -18.27 -11.73 16.96
C LYS A 304 -17.20 -10.66 17.01
N LEU A 305 -17.22 -9.77 16.02
CA LEU A 305 -16.32 -8.60 16.01
C LEU A 305 -16.73 -7.61 17.10
N MET A 306 -15.78 -7.28 17.96
CA MET A 306 -15.92 -6.34 19.06
C MET A 306 -14.95 -5.18 18.89
N PRO A 307 -15.39 -3.92 19.12
CA PRO A 307 -14.46 -2.79 19.14
C PRO A 307 -13.33 -3.00 20.13
N THR A 308 -12.12 -2.66 19.73
CA THR A 308 -11.00 -2.50 20.65
C THR A 308 -11.10 -1.17 21.39
N LYS A 309 -10.27 -0.96 22.42
CA LYS A 309 -10.19 0.33 23.15
C LYS A 309 -9.86 1.53 22.25
N TYR A 310 -9.44 1.31 21.01
CA TYR A 310 -9.07 2.35 20.05
C TYR A 310 -10.23 2.85 19.20
N LEU A 311 -11.31 2.08 19.10
CA LEU A 311 -12.49 2.43 18.31
C LEU A 311 -13.60 3.10 19.13
N GLY A 312 -13.52 3.07 20.43
CA GLY A 312 -14.55 3.64 21.34
C GLY A 312 -14.42 5.14 21.60
#